data_916f4f007ecb466af209765cea9cfba3
#
_entry.id   916f4f007ecb466af209765cea9cfba3
#
_cell.length_a   1.000
_cell.length_b   1.000
_cell.length_c   1.000
_cell.angle_alpha   90.00
_cell.angle_beta   90.00
_cell.angle_gamma   90.00
#
_symmetry.space_group_name_H-M   'P 1'
#
loop_
_entity.id
_entity.type
_entity.pdbx_description
1 polymer ?
#
loop_
_entity_poly.entity_id
_entity_poly.type
_entity_poly.pdbx_seq_one_letter_code
_entity_poly.pdbx_strand_id
1 'polypeptide(L)' 'MARIAGVDIPREKRVHIALTYIYGIGRSTAANICEALDIAEQTRVRDLTEEEVDAIVNAANSA' A
#
# COMPACT_ATOMS: atom_id res chain seq x y z
N MET A 1 -11.95 -8.79 -3.21
CA MET A 1 -11.10 -7.61 -3.03
C MET A 1 -10.12 -7.84 -1.89
N ALA A 2 -8.97 -7.21 -1.96
CA ALA A 2 -7.99 -7.30 -0.89
C ALA A 2 -8.41 -6.44 0.30
N ARG A 3 -8.02 -6.84 1.51
CA ARG A 3 -8.26 -6.04 2.71
C ARG A 3 -6.94 -5.63 3.32
N ILE A 4 -6.78 -4.34 3.52
CA ILE A 4 -5.61 -3.78 4.22
C ILE A 4 -6.16 -2.87 5.30
N ALA A 5 -5.70 -3.05 6.52
CA ALA A 5 -6.15 -2.28 7.69
C ALA A 5 -7.68 -2.34 7.87
N GLY A 6 -8.31 -3.44 7.50
CA GLY A 6 -9.75 -3.63 7.62
C GLY A 6 -10.58 -2.96 6.53
N VAL A 7 -9.95 -2.38 5.55
CA VAL A 7 -10.62 -1.69 4.44
C VAL A 7 -10.55 -2.54 3.18
N ASP A 8 -11.67 -2.75 2.53
CA ASP A 8 -11.70 -3.45 1.25
C ASP A 8 -11.17 -2.54 0.15
N ILE A 9 -10.22 -3.06 -0.62
CA ILE A 9 -9.53 -2.28 -1.64
C ILE A 9 -9.66 -2.98 -2.98
N PRO A 10 -9.91 -2.24 -4.07
CA PRO A 10 -9.83 -2.83 -5.40
C PRO A 10 -8.45 -3.41 -5.65
N ARG A 11 -8.40 -4.69 -5.95
CA ARG A 11 -7.12 -5.41 -6.14
C ARG A 11 -6.35 -4.92 -7.35
N GLU A 12 -7.03 -4.27 -8.26
CA GLU A 12 -6.43 -3.78 -9.50
C GLU A 12 -5.73 -2.43 -9.34
N LYS A 13 -5.95 -1.74 -8.21
CA LYS A 13 -5.30 -0.46 -7.95
C LYS A 13 -3.82 -0.65 -7.65
N ARG A 14 -3.03 0.34 -8.04
CA ARG A 14 -1.61 0.36 -7.69
C ARG A 14 -1.48 0.59 -6.18
N VAL A 15 -0.42 0.04 -5.60
CA VAL A 15 -0.21 0.08 -4.15
C VAL A 15 -0.22 1.51 -3.61
N HIS A 16 0.51 2.42 -4.25
CA HIS A 16 0.58 3.79 -3.73
C HIS A 16 -0.77 4.51 -3.78
N ILE A 17 -1.57 4.22 -4.81
CA ILE A 17 -2.93 4.78 -4.89
C ILE A 17 -3.81 4.19 -3.78
N ALA A 18 -3.70 2.89 -3.54
CA ALA A 18 -4.44 2.24 -2.47
C ALA A 18 -4.10 2.84 -1.10
N LEU A 19 -2.83 3.14 -0.87
CA LEU A 19 -2.40 3.76 0.38
C LEU A 19 -3.02 5.14 0.59
N THR A 20 -3.13 5.95 -0.45
CA THR A 20 -3.78 7.26 -0.34
C THR A 20 -5.26 7.12 0.01
N TYR A 21 -5.88 6.07 -0.50
CA TYR A 21 -7.28 5.76 -0.23
C TYR A 21 -7.52 5.39 1.23
N ILE A 22 -6.67 4.50 1.76
CA ILE A 22 -6.89 3.89 3.06
C ILE A 22 -6.51 4.82 4.20
N TYR A 23 -5.35 5.44 4.08
CA TYR A 23 -4.75 6.18 5.18
C TYR A 23 -4.90 7.69 5.04
N GLY A 24 -5.45 8.13 3.94
CA GLY A 24 -5.60 9.58 3.69
C GLY A 24 -4.26 10.30 3.58
N ILE A 25 -3.19 9.58 3.28
CA ILE A 25 -1.86 10.16 3.13
C ILE A 25 -1.67 10.69 1.71
N GLY A 26 -0.73 11.62 1.55
CA GLY A 26 -0.42 12.15 0.24
C GLY A 26 0.28 11.14 -0.65
N ARG A 27 0.25 11.39 -1.95
CA ARG A 27 0.92 10.53 -2.93
C ARG A 27 2.42 10.44 -2.68
N SER A 28 3.04 11.53 -2.28
CA SER A 28 4.47 11.55 -1.98
C SER A 28 4.81 10.62 -0.82
N THR A 29 4.01 10.65 0.24
CA THR A 29 4.21 9.76 1.39
C THR A 29 4.00 8.31 0.99
N ALA A 30 2.97 8.03 0.21
CA ALA A 30 2.69 6.68 -0.27
C ALA A 30 3.83 6.16 -1.14
N ALA A 31 4.34 6.99 -2.04
CA ALA A 31 5.48 6.63 -2.89
C ALA A 31 6.73 6.37 -2.06
N ASN A 32 6.97 7.17 -1.03
CA ASN A 32 8.11 6.98 -0.14
C ASN A 32 8.04 5.66 0.61
N ILE A 33 6.84 5.27 1.06
CA ILE A 33 6.64 3.98 1.72
C ILE A 33 6.96 2.84 0.77
N CYS A 34 6.46 2.90 -0.45
CA CYS A 34 6.74 1.87 -1.46
C CYS A 34 8.23 1.79 -1.77
N GLU A 35 8.89 2.93 -1.91
CA GLU A 35 10.33 2.98 -2.18
C GLU A 35 11.13 2.38 -1.02
N ALA A 36 10.77 2.73 0.20
CA ALA A 36 11.46 2.22 1.39
C ALA A 36 11.33 0.70 1.53
N LEU A 37 10.23 0.14 1.05
CA LEU A 37 9.98 -1.29 1.09
C LEU A 37 10.40 -2.01 -0.19
N ASP A 38 11.03 -1.28 -1.12
CA ASP A 38 11.48 -1.82 -2.40
C ASP A 38 10.32 -2.42 -3.21
N ILE A 39 9.18 -1.77 -3.16
CA ILE A 39 8.00 -2.17 -3.93
C ILE A 39 7.93 -1.29 -5.17
N ALA A 40 7.86 -1.92 -6.34
CA ALA A 40 7.77 -1.18 -7.60
C ALA A 40 6.50 -0.34 -7.66
N GLU A 41 6.62 0.86 -8.20
CA GLU A 41 5.50 1.79 -8.32
C GLU A 41 4.32 1.20 -9.09
N GLN A 42 4.60 0.35 -10.07
CA GLN A 42 3.58 -0.29 -10.89
C GLN A 42 2.93 -1.51 -10.24
N THR A 43 3.43 -1.95 -9.10
CA THR A 43 2.89 -3.12 -8.42
C THR A 43 1.44 -2.86 -8.03
N ARG A 44 0.58 -3.81 -8.35
CA ARG A 44 -0.84 -3.74 -7.99
C ARG A 44 -1.07 -4.48 -6.69
N VAL A 45 -2.14 -4.11 -5.99
CA VAL A 45 -2.48 -4.72 -4.70
C VAL A 45 -2.58 -6.24 -4.82
N ARG A 46 -3.14 -6.73 -5.90
CA ARG A 46 -3.30 -8.18 -6.14
C ARG A 46 -1.97 -8.94 -6.24
N ASP A 47 -0.89 -8.24 -6.56
CA ASP A 47 0.44 -8.83 -6.74
C ASP A 47 1.27 -8.83 -5.46
N LEU A 48 0.73 -8.28 -4.38
CA LEU A 48 1.43 -8.22 -3.12
C LEU A 48 1.37 -9.56 -2.39
N THR A 49 2.48 -9.92 -1.75
CA THR A 49 2.51 -11.04 -0.82
C THR A 49 1.99 -10.60 0.55
N GLU A 50 1.64 -11.54 1.42
CA GLU A 50 1.21 -11.21 2.77
C GLU A 50 2.29 -10.45 3.54
N GLU A 51 3.55 -10.82 3.34
CA GLU A 51 4.67 -10.13 3.98
C GLU A 51 4.75 -8.67 3.53
N GLU A 52 4.54 -8.42 2.24
CA GLU A 52 4.54 -7.08 1.71
C GLU A 52 3.37 -6.26 2.26
N VAL A 53 2.20 -6.87 2.36
CA VAL A 53 1.02 -6.21 2.93
C VAL A 53 1.29 -5.82 4.38
N ASP A 54 1.83 -6.74 5.18
CA ASP A 54 2.16 -6.47 6.58
C ASP A 54 3.18 -5.35 6.72
N ALA A 55 4.20 -5.36 5.87
CA ALA A 55 5.22 -4.31 5.88
C ALA A 55 4.63 -2.94 5.55
N ILE A 56 3.72 -2.89 4.60
CA ILE A 56 3.04 -1.65 4.21
C ILE A 56 2.19 -1.13 5.37
N VAL A 57 1.42 -2.00 6.02
CA VAL A 57 0.59 -1.62 7.16
C VAL A 57 1.46 -1.04 8.28
N ASN A 58 2.56 -1.71 8.61
CA ASN A 58 3.46 -1.26 9.64
C ASN A 58 4.10 0.08 9.29
N ALA A 59 4.54 0.26 8.05
CA ALA A 59 5.15 1.50 7.61
C ALA A 59 4.14 2.66 7.65
N ALA A 60 2.91 2.42 7.22
CA ALA A 60 1.86 3.42 7.21
C ALA A 60 1.47 3.84 8.63
N ASN A 61 1.44 2.88 9.56
CA ASN A 61 1.13 3.17 10.95
C ASN A 61 2.24 3.93 11.67
N SER A 62 3.46 3.83 11.17
CA SER A 62 4.62 4.52 11.75
C SER A 62 4.83 5.92 11.15
N ALA A 63 4.17 6.22 10.08
CA ALA A 63 4.35 7.49 9.37
C ALA A 63 3.62 8.66 10.02
#